data_14d51c58a5af035332c627e3fe2827d8
#
_entry.id   14d51c58a5af035332c627e3fe2827d8
#
_cell.length_a   1.000
_cell.length_b   1.000
_cell.length_c   1.000
_cell.angle_alpha   90.00
_cell.angle_beta   90.00
_cell.angle_gamma   90.00
#
_symmetry.space_group_name_H-M   'P 1'
#
loop_
_entity.id
_entity.type
_entity.pdbx_description
1 polymer ?
#
loop_
_entity_poly.entity_id
_entity_poly.type
_entity_poly.pdbx_seq_one_letter_code
_entity_poly.pdbx_strand_id
1 'polypeptide(L)'
;MDNLQGLIDSSITLRTIPPMIPVLFYFLGTQSSLDSIQTTFKDRKTFTYALLFQITTLPLIGLILSQIFSDSIFSLSIAVVLLAPGGFISGILTHFKEGNIPLSVTLTSITSLVSPLTTVLWLSLISVNLDDFNFNILQTFIQLALLIFAPYILGFYLNNKEVKIVKKTSPLLDKFLKVYILTITITGPYELREPLINYFNESIILVFSSIFSIYVLQNITSKLTNISKVNDRTVLIEALCQNFPIVLTLSIILSLIHISEPTRHDQI
;
A
#
# COMPACT_ATOMS: atom_id res chain seq x y z
N MET A 1 -2.83 -22.11 11.41
CA MET A 1 -3.12 -20.76 11.93
C MET A 1 -2.25 -20.40 13.12
N ASP A 2 -1.97 -21.33 14.03
CA ASP A 2 -1.04 -21.12 15.15
C ASP A 2 0.36 -20.62 14.74
N ASN A 3 0.78 -20.94 13.51
CA ASN A 3 2.07 -20.49 12.97
C ASN A 3 2.14 -18.98 12.67
N LEU A 4 1.04 -18.32 12.27
CA LEU A 4 1.08 -16.90 11.88
C LEU A 4 1.10 -15.99 13.12
N GLN A 5 0.30 -16.29 14.14
CA GLN A 5 0.34 -15.60 15.42
C GLN A 5 1.71 -15.78 16.08
N GLY A 6 2.25 -17.00 16.04
CA GLY A 6 3.61 -17.29 16.52
C GLY A 6 4.68 -16.49 15.76
N LEU A 7 4.55 -16.29 14.44
CA LEU A 7 5.43 -15.46 13.63
C LEU A 7 5.32 -13.98 14.00
N ILE A 8 4.10 -13.45 14.19
CA ILE A 8 3.89 -12.08 14.65
C ILE A 8 4.50 -11.89 16.04
N ASP A 9 4.28 -12.84 16.93
CA ASP A 9 4.78 -12.78 18.31
C ASP A 9 6.29 -12.95 18.43
N SER A 10 6.94 -13.61 17.49
CA SER A 10 8.39 -13.78 17.44
C SER A 10 9.12 -12.67 16.69
N SER A 11 8.42 -11.97 15.76
CA SER A 11 9.03 -10.94 14.91
C SER A 11 8.90 -9.55 15.53
N ILE A 12 10.02 -8.92 15.85
CA ILE A 12 10.07 -7.52 16.29
C ILE A 12 9.61 -6.60 15.16
N THR A 13 10.00 -6.90 13.93
CA THR A 13 9.60 -6.13 12.73
C THR A 13 8.09 -6.08 12.60
N LEU A 14 7.42 -7.23 12.60
CA LEU A 14 5.95 -7.28 12.43
C LEU A 14 5.20 -6.56 13.56
N ARG A 15 5.69 -6.60 14.79
CA ARG A 15 5.06 -5.91 15.93
C ARG A 15 5.19 -4.38 15.85
N THR A 16 6.27 -3.86 15.26
CA THR A 16 6.52 -2.42 15.23
C THR A 16 5.77 -1.71 14.10
N ILE A 17 5.33 -2.42 13.06
CA ILE A 17 4.69 -1.84 11.89
C ILE A 17 3.33 -1.21 12.20
N PRO A 18 2.35 -1.91 12.83
CA PRO A 18 1.04 -1.33 13.08
C PRO A 18 1.08 0.01 13.84
N PRO A 19 1.83 0.17 14.95
CA PRO A 19 1.92 1.45 15.65
C PRO A 19 2.65 2.53 14.86
N MET A 20 3.49 2.18 13.87
CA MET A 20 4.19 3.15 13.02
C MET A 20 3.33 3.70 11.89
N ILE A 21 2.23 3.05 11.52
CA ILE A 21 1.34 3.50 10.44
C ILE A 21 0.78 4.91 10.68
N PRO A 22 0.16 5.22 11.84
CA PRO A 22 -0.30 6.58 12.09
C PRO A 22 0.81 7.62 11.98
N VAL A 23 2.04 7.29 12.38
CA VAL A 23 3.19 8.19 12.30
C VAL A 23 3.58 8.44 10.82
N LEU A 24 3.60 7.37 10.02
CA LEU A 24 3.85 7.46 8.57
C LEU A 24 2.80 8.31 7.87
N PHE A 25 1.51 8.11 8.16
CA PHE A 25 0.44 8.85 7.52
C PHE A 25 0.37 10.30 7.99
N TYR A 26 0.62 10.56 9.26
CA TYR A 26 0.81 11.93 9.75
C TYR A 26 1.94 12.63 8.96
N PHE A 27 3.08 11.97 8.81
CA PHE A 27 4.21 12.51 8.05
C PHE A 27 3.84 12.76 6.58
N LEU A 28 3.19 11.81 5.88
CA LEU A 28 2.69 12.00 4.52
C LEU A 28 1.76 13.21 4.42
N GLY A 29 0.88 13.40 5.39
CA GLY A 29 0.05 14.59 5.48
C GLY A 29 0.89 15.87 5.56
N THR A 30 1.97 15.88 6.34
CA THR A 30 2.86 17.06 6.43
C THR A 30 3.66 17.34 5.15
N GLN A 31 3.82 16.36 4.27
CA GLN A 31 4.49 16.55 2.97
C GLN A 31 3.51 17.02 1.88
N SER A 32 2.22 16.89 2.09
CA SER A 32 1.19 17.26 1.13
C SER A 32 0.83 18.73 1.26
N SER A 33 0.85 19.46 0.13
CA SER A 33 0.47 20.87 0.10
C SER A 33 -0.69 21.10 -0.87
N LEU A 34 -1.52 22.10 -0.56
CA LEU A 34 -2.60 22.52 -1.46
C LEU A 34 -2.05 22.93 -2.84
N ASP A 35 -0.89 23.57 -2.89
CA ASP A 35 -0.26 24.00 -4.14
C ASP A 35 0.15 22.81 -5.03
N SER A 36 0.71 21.76 -4.45
CA SER A 36 1.05 20.53 -5.18
C SER A 36 -0.20 19.87 -5.75
N ILE A 37 -1.26 19.78 -4.95
CA ILE A 37 -2.55 19.24 -5.36
C ILE A 37 -3.12 20.08 -6.51
N GLN A 38 -3.21 21.40 -6.37
CA GLN A 38 -3.73 22.29 -7.41
C GLN A 38 -2.92 22.21 -8.71
N THR A 39 -1.59 22.13 -8.60
CA THR A 39 -0.71 22.00 -9.77
C THR A 39 -0.96 20.68 -10.51
N THR A 40 -1.13 19.60 -9.78
CA THR A 40 -1.43 18.29 -10.35
C THR A 40 -2.80 18.26 -11.03
N PHE A 41 -3.81 18.92 -10.44
CA PHE A 41 -5.16 19.01 -11.01
C PHE A 41 -5.25 19.88 -12.27
N LYS A 42 -4.24 20.67 -12.63
CA LYS A 42 -4.19 21.35 -13.93
C LYS A 42 -4.08 20.35 -15.08
N ASP A 43 -3.35 19.24 -14.92
CA ASP A 43 -3.33 18.13 -15.87
C ASP A 43 -4.28 17.02 -15.44
N ARG A 44 -5.57 17.31 -15.54
CA ARG A 44 -6.65 16.37 -15.14
C ARG A 44 -6.55 15.02 -15.84
N LYS A 45 -6.14 15.02 -17.11
CA LYS A 45 -6.03 13.80 -17.92
C LYS A 45 -5.01 12.84 -17.31
N THR A 46 -3.79 13.32 -17.08
CA THR A 46 -2.73 12.53 -16.48
C THR A 46 -3.09 12.10 -15.07
N PHE A 47 -3.64 13.01 -14.26
CA PHE A 47 -4.02 12.67 -12.89
C PHE A 47 -5.11 11.59 -12.85
N THR A 48 -6.18 11.73 -13.62
CA THR A 48 -7.26 10.73 -13.69
C THR A 48 -6.75 9.38 -14.17
N TYR A 49 -5.90 9.37 -15.21
CA TYR A 49 -5.27 8.14 -15.69
C TYR A 49 -4.45 7.47 -14.58
N ALA A 50 -3.56 8.23 -13.93
CA ALA A 50 -2.70 7.71 -12.87
C ALA A 50 -3.49 7.18 -11.67
N LEU A 51 -4.52 7.91 -11.26
CA LEU A 51 -5.42 7.51 -10.19
C LEU A 51 -6.16 6.22 -10.52
N LEU A 52 -6.79 6.15 -11.69
CA LEU A 52 -7.52 4.94 -12.13
C LEU A 52 -6.57 3.75 -12.28
N PHE A 53 -5.35 3.98 -12.77
CA PHE A 53 -4.35 2.92 -12.85
C PHE A 53 -4.07 2.34 -11.45
N GLN A 54 -3.89 3.20 -10.46
CA GLN A 54 -3.57 2.80 -9.09
C GLN A 54 -4.74 2.10 -8.37
N ILE A 55 -5.96 2.66 -8.44
CA ILE A 55 -7.11 2.17 -7.66
C ILE A 55 -7.96 1.11 -8.36
N THR A 56 -7.74 0.90 -9.67
CA THR A 56 -8.53 -0.05 -10.46
C THR A 56 -7.64 -1.05 -11.18
N THR A 57 -6.66 -0.59 -11.97
CA THR A 57 -5.84 -1.49 -12.81
C THR A 57 -4.93 -2.38 -11.95
N LEU A 58 -4.27 -1.84 -10.94
CA LEU A 58 -3.42 -2.64 -10.05
C LEU A 58 -4.23 -3.70 -9.28
N PRO A 59 -5.35 -3.37 -8.63
CA PRO A 59 -6.20 -4.38 -8.01
C PRO A 59 -6.70 -5.45 -8.97
N LEU A 60 -7.08 -5.08 -10.21
CA LEU A 60 -7.48 -6.05 -11.23
C LEU A 60 -6.34 -7.00 -11.61
N ILE A 61 -5.11 -6.48 -11.75
CA ILE A 61 -3.92 -7.34 -11.93
C ILE A 61 -3.80 -8.31 -10.76
N GLY A 62 -3.93 -7.82 -9.53
CA GLY A 62 -3.89 -8.63 -8.32
C GLY A 62 -4.96 -9.73 -8.32
N LEU A 63 -6.19 -9.38 -8.67
CA LEU A 63 -7.30 -10.33 -8.79
C LEU A 63 -7.03 -11.40 -9.86
N ILE A 64 -6.55 -11.01 -11.03
CA ILE A 64 -6.24 -11.96 -12.11
C ILE A 64 -5.08 -12.88 -11.71
N LEU A 65 -4.01 -12.32 -11.18
CA LEU A 65 -2.85 -13.11 -10.75
C LEU A 65 -3.20 -14.03 -9.58
N SER A 66 -4.09 -13.61 -8.68
CA SER A 66 -4.55 -14.44 -7.56
C SER A 66 -5.23 -15.74 -8.01
N GLN A 67 -5.84 -15.76 -9.20
CA GLN A 67 -6.46 -16.96 -9.75
C GLN A 67 -5.44 -17.99 -10.30
N ILE A 68 -4.19 -17.60 -10.48
CA ILE A 68 -3.13 -18.50 -10.98
C ILE A 68 -2.62 -19.42 -9.87
N PHE A 69 -2.69 -18.97 -8.63
CA PHE A 69 -2.22 -19.73 -7.49
C PHE A 69 -3.37 -20.50 -6.83
N SER A 70 -3.23 -21.80 -6.72
CA SER A 70 -4.19 -22.66 -6.03
C SER A 70 -4.13 -22.52 -4.50
N ASP A 71 -3.00 -22.04 -3.97
CA ASP A 71 -2.83 -21.78 -2.54
C ASP A 71 -3.49 -20.45 -2.16
N SER A 72 -4.45 -20.50 -1.24
CA SER A 72 -5.22 -19.33 -0.79
C SER A 72 -4.35 -18.25 -0.16
N ILE A 73 -3.23 -18.60 0.49
CA ILE A 73 -2.32 -17.65 1.13
C ILE A 73 -1.61 -16.82 0.07
N PHE A 74 -1.10 -17.43 -1.00
CA PHE A 74 -0.46 -16.70 -2.09
C PHE A 74 -1.44 -15.87 -2.88
N SER A 75 -2.60 -16.43 -3.17
CA SER A 75 -3.71 -15.76 -3.84
C SER A 75 -4.10 -14.47 -3.10
N LEU A 76 -4.30 -14.54 -1.79
CA LEU A 76 -4.63 -13.38 -0.97
C LEU A 76 -3.46 -12.38 -0.88
N SER A 77 -2.23 -12.88 -0.72
CA SER A 77 -1.04 -12.04 -0.57
C SER A 77 -0.82 -11.13 -1.77
N ILE A 78 -0.93 -11.66 -3.00
CA ILE A 78 -0.75 -10.84 -4.20
C ILE A 78 -1.85 -9.80 -4.34
N ALA A 79 -3.09 -10.18 -4.04
CA ALA A 79 -4.20 -9.24 -4.06
C ALA A 79 -3.95 -8.08 -3.09
N VAL A 80 -3.60 -8.37 -1.83
CA VAL A 80 -3.33 -7.36 -0.79
C VAL A 80 -2.17 -6.44 -1.18
N VAL A 81 -1.09 -6.96 -1.78
CA VAL A 81 0.04 -6.14 -2.25
C VAL A 81 -0.41 -5.14 -3.30
N LEU A 82 -1.20 -5.55 -4.28
CA LEU A 82 -1.63 -4.69 -5.39
C LEU A 82 -2.86 -3.82 -5.07
N LEU A 83 -3.50 -4.03 -3.92
CA LEU A 83 -4.52 -3.15 -3.35
C LEU A 83 -3.93 -1.96 -2.59
N ALA A 84 -2.68 -2.04 -2.15
CA ALA A 84 -2.07 -0.99 -1.38
C ALA A 84 -1.87 0.29 -2.22
N PRO A 85 -1.96 1.47 -1.60
CA PRO A 85 -1.65 2.72 -2.29
C PRO A 85 -0.16 2.83 -2.61
N GLY A 86 0.23 3.85 -3.38
CA GLY A 86 1.63 4.18 -3.63
C GLY A 86 2.42 4.37 -2.34
N GLY A 87 3.68 3.94 -2.33
CA GLY A 87 4.54 3.95 -1.16
C GLY A 87 5.33 5.24 -0.99
N PHE A 88 5.77 5.51 0.23
CA PHE A 88 6.60 6.66 0.58
C PHE A 88 7.90 6.77 -0.26
N ILE A 89 8.46 5.63 -0.69
CA ILE A 89 9.70 5.58 -1.46
C ILE A 89 9.49 6.06 -2.91
N SER A 90 8.26 5.99 -3.44
CA SER A 90 7.97 6.38 -4.83
C SER A 90 8.38 7.82 -5.14
N GLY A 91 8.14 8.76 -4.23
CA GLY A 91 8.54 10.15 -4.38
C GLY A 91 10.05 10.34 -4.50
N ILE A 92 10.84 9.58 -3.73
CA ILE A 92 12.30 9.58 -3.79
C ILE A 92 12.79 9.05 -5.14
N LEU A 93 12.24 7.90 -5.57
CA LEU A 93 12.60 7.30 -6.86
C LEU A 93 12.15 8.18 -8.05
N THR A 94 11.00 8.84 -7.94
CA THR A 94 10.54 9.81 -8.92
C THR A 94 11.50 10.97 -9.06
N HIS A 95 12.05 11.48 -7.93
CA HIS A 95 13.10 12.51 -7.97
C HIS A 95 14.36 12.01 -8.68
N PHE A 96 14.89 10.85 -8.31
CA PHE A 96 16.10 10.29 -8.95
C PHE A 96 15.92 9.98 -10.44
N LYS A 97 14.72 9.69 -10.87
CA LYS A 97 14.40 9.39 -12.28
C LYS A 97 13.89 10.61 -13.04
N GLU A 98 14.05 11.81 -12.50
CA GLU A 98 13.60 13.07 -13.13
C GLU A 98 12.12 13.01 -13.56
N GLY A 99 11.28 12.43 -12.70
CA GLY A 99 9.84 12.36 -12.87
C GLY A 99 9.13 13.61 -12.34
N ASN A 100 7.80 13.59 -12.39
CA ASN A 100 6.93 14.65 -11.90
C ASN A 100 6.65 14.47 -10.40
N ILE A 101 7.44 15.12 -9.55
CA ILE A 101 7.34 15.02 -8.08
C ILE A 101 5.96 15.49 -7.57
N PRO A 102 5.39 16.65 -8.00
CA PRO A 102 4.04 17.05 -7.63
C PRO A 102 2.99 15.97 -7.93
N LEU A 103 3.06 15.32 -9.09
CA LEU A 103 2.16 14.23 -9.45
C LEU A 103 2.33 13.03 -8.50
N SER A 104 3.57 12.60 -8.25
CA SER A 104 3.87 11.49 -7.33
C SER A 104 3.33 11.73 -5.93
N VAL A 105 3.66 12.86 -5.30
CA VAL A 105 3.22 13.21 -3.95
C VAL A 105 1.69 13.31 -3.88
N THR A 106 1.06 13.95 -4.87
CA THR A 106 -0.40 14.10 -4.89
C THR A 106 -1.09 12.74 -5.08
N LEU A 107 -0.57 11.90 -5.97
CA LEU A 107 -1.12 10.58 -6.24
C LEU A 107 -1.03 9.68 -5.00
N THR A 108 0.16 9.56 -4.40
CA THR A 108 0.36 8.82 -3.14
C THR A 108 -0.57 9.33 -2.04
N SER A 109 -0.72 10.66 -1.92
CA SER A 109 -1.58 11.27 -0.90
C SER A 109 -3.05 10.90 -1.09
N ILE A 110 -3.57 11.05 -2.30
CA ILE A 110 -4.98 10.79 -2.60
C ILE A 110 -5.27 9.28 -2.56
N THR A 111 -4.40 8.45 -3.14
CA THR A 111 -4.59 6.99 -3.07
C THR A 111 -4.54 6.48 -1.64
N SER A 112 -3.68 7.04 -0.80
CA SER A 112 -3.64 6.72 0.64
C SER A 112 -4.91 7.13 1.38
N LEU A 113 -5.47 8.31 1.05
CA LEU A 113 -6.73 8.77 1.66
C LEU A 113 -7.92 7.89 1.26
N VAL A 114 -7.98 7.44 0.01
CA VAL A 114 -9.09 6.59 -0.44
C VAL A 114 -8.85 5.10 -0.17
N SER A 115 -7.63 4.72 0.24
CA SER A 115 -7.26 3.31 0.43
C SER A 115 -8.14 2.54 1.42
N PRO A 116 -8.64 3.09 2.54
CA PRO A 116 -9.56 2.36 3.40
C PRO A 116 -10.83 1.90 2.67
N LEU A 117 -11.36 2.78 1.81
CA LEU A 117 -12.56 2.48 1.03
C LEU A 117 -12.24 1.50 -0.11
N THR A 118 -11.22 1.78 -0.91
CA THR A 118 -10.85 0.95 -2.07
C THR A 118 -10.42 -0.44 -1.64
N THR A 119 -9.65 -0.57 -0.55
CA THR A 119 -9.22 -1.86 -0.01
C THR A 119 -10.42 -2.71 0.41
N VAL A 120 -11.35 -2.14 1.16
CA VAL A 120 -12.54 -2.86 1.63
C VAL A 120 -13.41 -3.30 0.45
N LEU A 121 -13.61 -2.42 -0.55
CA LEU A 121 -14.37 -2.76 -1.75
C LEU A 121 -13.73 -3.92 -2.54
N TRP A 122 -12.43 -3.87 -2.78
CA TRP A 122 -11.73 -4.92 -3.51
C TRP A 122 -11.64 -6.22 -2.73
N LEU A 123 -11.39 -6.16 -1.41
CA LEU A 123 -11.39 -7.35 -0.56
C LEU A 123 -12.77 -8.01 -0.52
N SER A 124 -13.87 -7.24 -0.52
CA SER A 124 -15.21 -7.82 -0.59
C SER A 124 -15.47 -8.56 -1.90
N LEU A 125 -14.90 -8.09 -3.01
CA LEU A 125 -14.97 -8.79 -4.30
C LEU A 125 -14.12 -10.06 -4.34
N ILE A 126 -12.95 -10.02 -3.69
CA ILE A 126 -12.03 -11.17 -3.60
C ILE A 126 -12.60 -12.23 -2.68
N SER A 127 -13.18 -11.85 -1.54
CA SER A 127 -13.74 -12.78 -0.55
C SER A 127 -14.90 -13.62 -1.08
N VAL A 128 -15.63 -13.14 -2.09
CA VAL A 128 -16.69 -13.92 -2.76
C VAL A 128 -16.12 -15.18 -3.44
N ASN A 129 -14.84 -15.17 -3.81
CA ASN A 129 -14.17 -16.29 -4.50
C ASN A 129 -13.32 -17.16 -3.55
N LEU A 130 -13.30 -16.85 -2.25
CA LEU A 130 -12.52 -17.57 -1.24
C LEU A 130 -13.50 -18.08 -0.17
N ASP A 131 -13.87 -19.36 -0.23
CA ASP A 131 -14.92 -19.96 0.60
C ASP A 131 -14.69 -19.80 2.11
N ASP A 132 -13.43 -19.65 2.55
CA ASP A 132 -13.06 -19.54 3.96
C ASP A 132 -12.71 -18.11 4.40
N PHE A 133 -12.88 -17.09 3.52
CA PHE A 133 -12.47 -15.72 3.80
C PHE A 133 -13.66 -14.84 4.17
N ASN A 134 -13.96 -14.77 5.46
CA ASN A 134 -14.95 -13.84 6.01
C ASN A 134 -14.25 -12.68 6.73
N PHE A 135 -14.59 -11.43 6.40
CA PHE A 135 -14.14 -10.27 7.14
C PHE A 135 -15.28 -9.27 7.40
N ASN A 136 -15.20 -8.60 8.54
CA ASN A 136 -16.17 -7.57 8.88
C ASN A 136 -15.83 -6.27 8.16
N ILE A 137 -16.55 -5.98 7.07
CA ILE A 137 -16.38 -4.81 6.19
C ILE A 137 -16.32 -3.51 7.00
N LEU A 138 -17.29 -3.30 7.90
CA LEU A 138 -17.38 -2.06 8.68
C LEU A 138 -16.23 -1.91 9.67
N GLN A 139 -15.89 -2.98 10.37
CA GLN A 139 -14.79 -2.98 11.33
C GLN A 139 -13.45 -2.72 10.63
N THR A 140 -13.18 -3.41 9.52
CA THR A 140 -11.96 -3.22 8.73
C THR A 140 -11.86 -1.78 8.20
N PHE A 141 -12.97 -1.25 7.67
CA PHE A 141 -13.01 0.13 7.20
C PHE A 141 -12.70 1.13 8.33
N ILE A 142 -13.33 1.00 9.50
CA ILE A 142 -13.10 1.89 10.64
C ILE A 142 -11.65 1.81 11.12
N GLN A 143 -11.08 0.61 11.24
CA GLN A 143 -9.69 0.42 11.65
C GLN A 143 -8.72 1.09 10.68
N LEU A 144 -8.88 0.86 9.38
CA LEU A 144 -8.05 1.50 8.35
C LEU A 144 -8.23 3.01 8.31
N ALA A 145 -9.47 3.49 8.43
CA ALA A 145 -9.76 4.92 8.47
C ALA A 145 -9.10 5.62 9.66
N LEU A 146 -9.14 5.03 10.84
CA LEU A 146 -8.48 5.59 12.03
C LEU A 146 -6.95 5.56 11.93
N LEU A 147 -6.38 4.49 11.38
CA LEU A 147 -4.92 4.34 11.24
C LEU A 147 -4.33 5.22 10.15
N ILE A 148 -5.08 5.50 9.08
CA ILE A 148 -4.60 6.14 7.85
C ILE A 148 -5.15 7.56 7.75
N PHE A 149 -6.48 7.70 7.70
CA PHE A 149 -7.14 8.95 7.36
C PHE A 149 -6.98 10.03 8.45
N ALA A 150 -7.23 9.69 9.71
CA ALA A 150 -7.17 10.67 10.79
C ALA A 150 -5.76 11.28 10.97
N PRO A 151 -4.66 10.51 11.06
CA PRO A 151 -3.32 11.09 11.18
C PRO A 151 -2.89 11.84 9.92
N TYR A 152 -3.28 11.37 8.72
CA TYR A 152 -2.98 12.09 7.48
C TYR A 152 -3.64 13.47 7.47
N ILE A 153 -4.95 13.57 7.76
CA ILE A 153 -5.67 14.85 7.80
C ILE A 153 -5.07 15.79 8.83
N LEU A 154 -4.68 15.26 9.99
CA LEU A 154 -4.02 16.06 11.02
C LEU A 154 -2.69 16.65 10.49
N GLY A 155 -1.84 15.84 9.90
CA GLY A 155 -0.57 16.28 9.31
C GLY A 155 -0.78 17.31 8.21
N PHE A 156 -1.70 17.06 7.29
CA PHE A 156 -2.07 17.96 6.20
C PHE A 156 -2.58 19.31 6.70
N TYR A 157 -3.51 19.30 7.67
CA TYR A 157 -4.07 20.51 8.25
C TYR A 157 -2.99 21.36 8.93
N LEU A 158 -2.15 20.75 9.76
CA LEU A 158 -1.08 21.44 10.48
C LEU A 158 -0.03 22.01 9.53
N ASN A 159 0.30 21.30 8.45
CA ASN A 159 1.25 21.79 7.44
C ASN A 159 0.68 23.00 6.69
N ASN A 160 -0.56 22.94 6.22
CA ASN A 160 -1.18 24.05 5.49
C ASN A 160 -1.53 25.26 6.38
N LYS A 161 -1.60 25.09 7.70
CA LYS A 161 -1.66 26.19 8.69
C LYS A 161 -0.29 26.73 9.04
N GLU A 162 0.78 26.22 8.42
CA GLU A 162 2.17 26.66 8.67
C GLU A 162 2.61 26.61 10.13
N VAL A 163 2.11 25.62 10.87
CA VAL A 163 2.40 25.48 12.30
C VAL A 163 3.91 25.27 12.49
N LYS A 164 4.57 26.19 13.24
CA LYS A 164 6.03 26.22 13.42
C LYS A 164 6.62 24.88 13.91
N ILE A 165 5.90 24.18 14.78
CA ILE A 165 6.39 22.89 15.31
C ILE A 165 6.49 21.84 14.20
N VAL A 166 5.56 21.82 13.24
CA VAL A 166 5.60 20.89 12.11
C VAL A 166 6.80 21.15 11.23
N LYS A 167 7.05 22.42 10.88
CA LYS A 167 8.24 22.82 10.09
C LYS A 167 9.56 22.42 10.78
N LYS A 168 9.60 22.46 12.13
CA LYS A 168 10.78 22.09 12.90
C LYS A 168 10.97 20.57 13.03
N THR A 169 9.87 19.82 13.20
CA THR A 169 9.91 18.38 13.48
C THR A 169 9.90 17.52 12.23
N SER A 170 9.34 18.01 11.12
CA SER A 170 9.23 17.26 9.87
C SER A 170 10.57 16.71 9.33
N PRO A 171 11.70 17.46 9.32
CA PRO A 171 12.98 16.90 8.87
C PRO A 171 13.51 15.77 9.78
N LEU A 172 13.28 15.88 11.09
CA LEU A 172 13.66 14.83 12.03
C LEU A 172 12.83 13.57 11.83
N LEU A 173 11.52 13.75 11.64
CA LEU A 173 10.59 12.67 11.38
C LEU A 173 10.88 11.97 10.03
N ASP A 174 11.23 12.73 8.99
CA ASP A 174 11.68 12.20 7.70
C ASP A 174 12.90 11.29 7.85
N LYS A 175 13.92 11.78 8.58
CA LYS A 175 15.12 10.99 8.84
C LYS A 175 14.81 9.72 9.65
N PHE A 176 14.01 9.85 10.70
CA PHE A 176 13.57 8.72 11.52
C PHE A 176 12.84 7.67 10.71
N LEU A 177 11.86 8.07 9.89
CA LEU A 177 11.08 7.15 9.08
C LEU A 177 11.90 6.47 7.99
N LYS A 178 12.85 7.19 7.36
CA LYS A 178 13.78 6.58 6.40
C LYS A 178 14.64 5.49 7.05
N VAL A 179 15.19 5.77 8.23
CA VAL A 179 15.97 4.79 9.00
C VAL A 179 15.09 3.61 9.41
N TYR A 180 13.88 3.89 9.90
CA TYR A 180 12.92 2.84 10.29
C TYR A 180 12.56 1.94 9.10
N ILE A 181 12.19 2.51 7.94
CA ILE A 181 11.85 1.75 6.73
C ILE A 181 13.05 0.93 6.26
N LEU A 182 14.27 1.51 6.24
CA LEU A 182 15.48 0.76 5.90
C LEU A 182 15.71 -0.41 6.86
N THR A 183 15.52 -0.18 8.17
CA THR A 183 15.67 -1.22 9.18
C THR A 183 14.70 -2.37 8.95
N ILE A 184 13.40 -2.10 8.81
CA ILE A 184 12.40 -3.15 8.59
C ILE A 184 12.57 -3.87 7.25
N THR A 185 13.12 -3.20 6.23
CA THR A 185 13.43 -3.80 4.93
C THR A 185 14.55 -4.83 5.03
N ILE A 186 15.46 -4.66 5.99
CA ILE A 186 16.56 -5.61 6.23
C ILE A 186 16.14 -6.68 7.26
N THR A 187 15.55 -6.26 8.38
CA THR A 187 15.19 -7.19 9.48
C THR A 187 14.02 -8.09 9.13
N GLY A 188 13.03 -7.60 8.38
CA GLY A 188 11.86 -8.39 7.99
C GLY A 188 12.21 -9.66 7.22
N PRO A 189 12.95 -9.61 6.11
CA PRO A 189 13.39 -10.81 5.39
C PRO A 189 14.29 -11.73 6.24
N TYR A 190 15.11 -11.17 7.14
CA TYR A 190 15.93 -11.98 8.04
C TYR A 190 15.09 -12.74 9.08
N GLU A 191 14.11 -12.08 9.69
CA GLU A 191 13.20 -12.69 10.66
C GLU A 191 12.26 -13.72 9.98
N LEU A 192 11.84 -13.46 8.75
CA LEU A 192 10.93 -14.32 7.98
C LEU A 192 11.67 -15.25 6.98
N ARG A 193 12.95 -15.52 7.20
CA ARG A 193 13.78 -16.30 6.26
C ARG A 193 13.25 -17.70 6.00
N GLU A 194 12.69 -18.39 7.00
CA GLU A 194 12.17 -19.75 6.82
C GLU A 194 10.96 -19.78 5.87
N PRO A 195 9.90 -18.98 6.06
CA PRO A 195 8.85 -18.85 5.07
C PRO A 195 9.36 -18.43 3.68
N LEU A 196 10.31 -17.47 3.62
CA LEU A 196 10.86 -16.99 2.36
C LEU A 196 11.62 -18.09 1.60
N ILE A 197 12.35 -18.96 2.30
CA ILE A 197 13.07 -20.08 1.66
C ILE A 197 12.07 -21.14 1.19
N ASN A 198 11.09 -21.48 2.02
CA ASN A 198 10.10 -22.50 1.72
C ASN A 198 9.24 -22.16 0.50
N TYR A 199 8.94 -20.88 0.31
CA TYR A 199 8.08 -20.36 -0.77
C TYR A 199 8.86 -19.51 -1.78
N PHE A 200 10.16 -19.76 -1.94
CA PHE A 200 11.02 -18.91 -2.75
C PHE A 200 10.61 -18.88 -4.23
N ASN A 201 10.33 -20.04 -4.80
CA ASN A 201 9.98 -20.15 -6.22
C ASN A 201 8.65 -19.45 -6.53
N GLU A 202 7.64 -19.68 -5.71
CA GLU A 202 6.32 -19.07 -5.84
C GLU A 202 6.41 -17.56 -5.68
N SER A 203 7.17 -17.09 -4.70
CA SER A 203 7.39 -15.67 -4.47
C SER A 203 8.08 -14.98 -5.65
N ILE A 204 9.09 -15.62 -6.25
CA ILE A 204 9.76 -15.10 -7.45
C ILE A 204 8.79 -15.01 -8.62
N ILE A 205 8.04 -16.08 -8.91
CA ILE A 205 7.07 -16.10 -10.01
C ILE A 205 6.05 -14.98 -9.81
N LEU A 206 5.55 -14.81 -8.57
CA LEU A 206 4.57 -13.80 -8.20
C LEU A 206 5.11 -12.37 -8.40
N VAL A 207 6.32 -12.09 -7.95
CA VAL A 207 6.96 -10.77 -8.09
C VAL A 207 7.21 -10.46 -9.57
N PHE A 208 7.81 -11.38 -10.32
CA PHE A 208 8.10 -11.15 -11.74
C PHE A 208 6.83 -11.00 -12.58
N SER A 209 5.81 -11.84 -12.35
CA SER A 209 4.53 -11.73 -13.06
C SER A 209 3.81 -10.41 -12.75
N SER A 210 3.88 -9.94 -11.51
CA SER A 210 3.32 -8.63 -11.11
C SER A 210 4.04 -7.48 -11.80
N ILE A 211 5.37 -7.42 -11.72
CA ILE A 211 6.18 -6.38 -12.35
C ILE A 211 5.96 -6.38 -13.86
N PHE A 212 5.96 -7.56 -14.49
CA PHE A 212 5.73 -7.69 -15.93
C PHE A 212 4.35 -7.21 -16.33
N SER A 213 3.29 -7.61 -15.62
CA SER A 213 1.92 -7.21 -15.90
C SER A 213 1.73 -5.70 -15.73
N ILE A 214 2.26 -5.11 -14.65
CA ILE A 214 2.25 -3.67 -14.42
C ILE A 214 2.96 -2.94 -15.56
N TYR A 215 4.17 -3.37 -15.91
CA TYR A 215 4.96 -2.74 -16.95
C TYR A 215 4.25 -2.79 -18.32
N VAL A 216 3.73 -3.95 -18.71
CA VAL A 216 3.03 -4.12 -19.98
C VAL A 216 1.77 -3.29 -20.03
N LEU A 217 0.89 -3.38 -19.04
CA LEU A 217 -0.37 -2.65 -19.02
C LEU A 217 -0.15 -1.13 -18.94
N GLN A 218 0.82 -0.70 -18.13
CA GLN A 218 1.16 0.71 -18.02
C GLN A 218 1.67 1.26 -19.36
N ASN A 219 2.58 0.56 -20.06
CA ASN A 219 3.06 0.98 -21.38
C ASN A 219 1.95 1.02 -22.45
N ILE A 220 0.99 0.10 -22.42
CA ILE A 220 -0.12 0.09 -23.34
C ILE A 220 -1.06 1.27 -23.05
N THR A 221 -1.48 1.41 -21.80
CA THR A 221 -2.47 2.42 -21.40
C THR A 221 -1.92 3.84 -21.46
N SER A 222 -0.62 4.05 -21.15
CA SER A 222 0.03 5.35 -21.27
C SER A 222 0.12 5.84 -22.71
N LYS A 223 0.39 4.93 -23.65
CA LYS A 223 0.37 5.25 -25.11
C LYS A 223 -1.04 5.62 -25.56
N LEU A 224 -2.06 4.89 -25.12
CA LEU A 224 -3.46 5.18 -25.45
C LEU A 224 -3.91 6.52 -24.87
N THR A 225 -3.44 6.86 -23.69
CA THR A 225 -3.75 8.14 -23.03
C THR A 225 -2.86 9.28 -23.49
N ASN A 226 -1.78 9.00 -24.22
CA ASN A 226 -0.85 10.00 -24.78
C ASN A 226 -0.36 10.99 -23.73
N ILE A 227 0.11 10.49 -22.58
CA ILE A 227 0.71 11.29 -21.51
C ILE A 227 2.20 11.56 -21.80
N SER A 228 2.75 12.60 -21.17
CA SER A 228 4.16 12.94 -21.33
C SER A 228 5.08 11.85 -20.78
N LYS A 229 6.29 11.68 -21.35
CA LYS A 229 7.28 10.70 -20.88
C LYS A 229 7.68 10.88 -19.40
N VAL A 230 7.66 12.13 -18.91
CA VAL A 230 7.94 12.45 -17.49
C VAL A 230 6.84 11.92 -16.58
N ASN A 231 5.57 12.14 -16.97
CA ASN A 231 4.42 11.66 -16.24
C ASN A 231 4.31 10.12 -16.33
N ASP A 232 4.58 9.56 -17.49
CA ASP A 232 4.62 8.11 -17.76
C ASP A 232 5.58 7.39 -16.78
N ARG A 233 6.81 7.90 -16.66
CA ARG A 233 7.79 7.41 -15.67
C ARG A 233 7.28 7.49 -14.24
N THR A 234 6.64 8.60 -13.89
CA THR A 234 6.09 8.80 -12.54
C THR A 234 5.01 7.78 -12.22
N VAL A 235 4.07 7.56 -13.15
CA VAL A 235 2.99 6.57 -12.96
C VAL A 235 3.55 5.16 -12.82
N LEU A 236 4.56 4.80 -13.62
CA LEU A 236 5.21 3.49 -13.50
C LEU A 236 5.90 3.31 -12.14
N ILE A 237 6.61 4.32 -11.65
CA ILE A 237 7.27 4.27 -10.35
C ILE A 237 6.22 4.13 -9.23
N GLU A 238 5.15 4.91 -9.27
CA GLU A 238 4.06 4.82 -8.29
C GLU A 238 3.40 3.43 -8.30
N ALA A 239 3.19 2.85 -9.48
CA ALA A 239 2.60 1.52 -9.61
C ALA A 239 3.51 0.39 -9.12
N LEU A 240 4.83 0.53 -9.24
CA LEU A 240 5.80 -0.47 -8.79
C LEU A 240 6.16 -0.33 -7.30
N CYS A 241 6.00 0.87 -6.73
CA CYS A 241 6.38 1.16 -5.35
C CYS A 241 5.15 1.20 -4.44
N GLN A 242 4.63 0.04 -4.10
CA GLN A 242 3.51 -0.09 -3.18
C GLN A 242 3.90 0.25 -1.74
N ASN A 243 2.91 0.65 -0.93
CA ASN A 243 3.11 1.00 0.47
C ASN A 243 3.26 -0.27 1.33
N PHE A 244 4.48 -0.77 1.44
CA PHE A 244 4.80 -1.98 2.19
C PHE A 244 4.26 -1.98 3.65
N PRO A 245 4.39 -0.93 4.46
CA PRO A 245 3.75 -0.85 5.77
C PRO A 245 2.25 -1.11 5.75
N ILE A 246 1.51 -0.57 4.76
CA ILE A 246 0.07 -0.82 4.62
C ILE A 246 -0.18 -2.28 4.27
N VAL A 247 0.57 -2.85 3.32
CA VAL A 247 0.45 -4.26 2.95
C VAL A 247 0.56 -5.15 4.18
N LEU A 248 1.59 -4.96 4.98
CA LEU A 248 1.79 -5.74 6.21
C LEU A 248 0.69 -5.52 7.24
N THR A 249 0.22 -4.29 7.40
CA THR A 249 -0.90 -4.03 8.34
C THR A 249 -2.19 -4.66 7.88
N LEU A 250 -2.50 -4.57 6.59
CA LEU A 250 -3.65 -5.28 6.01
C LEU A 250 -3.54 -6.78 6.27
N SER A 251 -2.38 -7.37 6.02
CA SER A 251 -2.14 -8.79 6.28
C SER A 251 -2.34 -9.16 7.75
N ILE A 252 -1.88 -8.32 8.68
CA ILE A 252 -2.08 -8.54 10.13
C ILE A 252 -3.56 -8.37 10.51
N ILE A 253 -4.24 -7.32 10.04
CA ILE A 253 -5.66 -7.09 10.34
C ILE A 253 -6.48 -8.26 9.82
N LEU A 254 -6.25 -8.70 8.58
CA LEU A 254 -6.98 -9.81 7.99
C LEU A 254 -6.72 -11.12 8.72
N SER A 255 -5.50 -11.37 9.19
CA SER A 255 -5.18 -12.56 9.99
C SER A 255 -5.85 -12.54 11.37
N LEU A 256 -5.89 -11.39 12.05
CA LEU A 256 -6.54 -11.24 13.35
C LEU A 256 -8.06 -11.41 13.26
N ILE A 257 -8.69 -11.00 12.17
CA ILE A 257 -10.12 -11.20 11.94
C ILE A 257 -10.45 -12.69 11.79
N HIS A 258 -9.60 -13.46 11.10
CA HIS A 258 -9.77 -14.92 10.99
C HIS A 258 -9.62 -15.67 12.32
N ILE A 259 -8.84 -15.14 13.26
CA ILE A 259 -8.65 -15.74 14.58
C ILE A 259 -9.84 -15.46 15.52
N SER A 260 -10.52 -14.32 15.34
CA SER A 260 -11.60 -13.89 16.23
C SER A 260 -12.98 -14.48 15.91
N GLU A 261 -13.18 -15.12 14.76
CA GLU A 261 -14.41 -15.86 14.43
C GLU A 261 -14.12 -17.37 14.52
N PRO A 262 -14.51 -18.03 15.65
CA PRO A 262 -14.47 -19.49 15.73
C PRO A 262 -15.37 -20.05 14.62
N THR A 263 -14.79 -20.93 13.81
CA THR A 263 -15.53 -21.64 12.75
C THR A 263 -16.77 -22.25 13.34
N ARG A 264 -17.92 -22.03 12.70
CA ARG A 264 -19.26 -22.53 13.08
C ARG A 264 -19.33 -24.06 13.21
N HIS A 265 -18.23 -24.78 13.03
CA HIS A 265 -18.10 -26.23 13.14
C HIS A 265 -17.89 -26.73 14.57
N ASP A 266 -17.55 -25.85 15.52
CA ASP A 266 -17.36 -26.27 16.92
C ASP A 266 -18.64 -26.14 17.79
N GLN A 267 -19.80 -25.94 17.18
CA GLN A 267 -21.11 -25.83 17.85
C GLN A 267 -22.11 -26.91 17.43
N ILE A 268 -21.64 -28.13 17.10
CA ILE A 268 -22.57 -29.29 16.99
C ILE A 268 -22.09 -30.41 17.90
#